data_927298472257af96eb3a70a524fd6eaf
#
_entry.id   927298472257af96eb3a70a524fd6eaf
#
_cell.length_a   1.000
_cell.length_b   1.000
_cell.length_c   1.000
_cell.angle_alpha   90.00
_cell.angle_beta   90.00
_cell.angle_gamma   90.00
#
_symmetry.space_group_name_H-M   'P 1'
#
loop_
_entity.id
_entity.type
_entity.pdbx_description
1 polymer ?
#
loop_
_entity_poly.entity_id
_entity_poly.type
_entity_poly.pdbx_seq_one_letter_code
_entity_poly.pdbx_strand_id
1 'polypeptide(L)'
;MGLKVKKTKLVTVGKVKIGGGKPIVLIAGPCVIESQSHVLNTAEKIKRAASDADIPFIFKASYDKANRSSIDSFRGPGLIKGLQSLETIKQQLNVPVLSDVHTEEEIEPASQVLDVLQIPAFLCRQTNMIIKAAKTGCSVNVKKGQFMAPWDMKNVVDKLSHSGCKKILLTERGFTFGYNNLVVDMRSLVLMRNLGYPIIFDATHSLQLPGGKGNKSGGQKELIPDLVRGAVGVGGDAIFMEVHPNPDKAKSDGPNMLKLSQLPELLKQIKTLDLAVKN
;
A
#
# COMPACT_ATOMS: atom_id res chain seq x y z
N MET A 1 20.66 -21.28 -17.40
CA MET A 1 20.14 -20.71 -16.12
C MET A 1 18.93 -19.86 -16.48
N GLY A 2 17.72 -20.25 -16.07
CA GLY A 2 16.49 -19.58 -16.50
C GLY A 2 16.39 -18.15 -15.93
N LEU A 3 15.77 -17.25 -16.69
CA LEU A 3 15.52 -15.84 -16.33
C LEU A 3 14.39 -15.72 -15.25
N LYS A 4 14.48 -16.52 -14.19
CA LYS A 4 13.45 -16.54 -13.13
C LYS A 4 13.56 -15.32 -12.21
N VAL A 5 12.40 -14.80 -11.80
CA VAL A 5 12.31 -13.74 -10.80
C VAL A 5 12.90 -14.22 -9.47
N LYS A 6 13.82 -13.45 -8.90
CA LYS A 6 14.42 -13.75 -7.59
C LYS A 6 13.34 -13.74 -6.51
N LYS A 7 13.22 -14.84 -5.76
CA LYS A 7 12.25 -14.95 -4.67
C LYS A 7 12.67 -14.12 -3.46
N THR A 8 11.71 -13.41 -2.88
CA THR A 8 11.83 -12.70 -1.60
C THR A 8 11.55 -13.63 -0.43
N LYS A 9 11.78 -13.17 0.80
CA LYS A 9 11.30 -13.86 2.00
C LYS A 9 9.77 -13.96 1.96
N LEU A 10 9.24 -15.04 2.54
CA LEU A 10 7.80 -15.18 2.74
C LEU A 10 7.38 -14.42 4.00
N VAL A 11 6.43 -13.49 3.86
CA VAL A 11 5.78 -12.80 4.97
C VAL A 11 4.33 -13.23 5.05
N THR A 12 3.89 -13.64 6.24
CA THR A 12 2.50 -14.05 6.49
C THR A 12 1.78 -12.96 7.26
N VAL A 13 0.66 -12.49 6.72
CA VAL A 13 -0.23 -11.47 7.28
C VAL A 13 -1.62 -12.08 7.45
N GLY A 14 -2.01 -12.46 8.65
CA GLY A 14 -3.18 -13.29 8.85
C GLY A 14 -3.11 -14.58 8.02
N LYS A 15 -4.05 -14.79 7.12
CA LYS A 15 -4.08 -15.92 6.17
C LYS A 15 -3.34 -15.64 4.85
N VAL A 16 -2.93 -14.40 4.60
CA VAL A 16 -2.32 -13.97 3.34
C VAL A 16 -0.81 -14.16 3.38
N LYS A 17 -0.25 -14.75 2.34
CA LYS A 17 1.18 -14.98 2.16
C LYS A 17 1.72 -14.08 1.07
N ILE A 18 2.69 -13.21 1.38
CA ILE A 18 3.30 -12.24 0.46
C ILE A 18 4.76 -12.60 0.24
N GLY A 19 5.22 -12.60 -1.01
CA GLY A 19 6.59 -12.98 -1.35
C GLY A 19 6.82 -14.49 -1.42
N GLY A 20 8.05 -14.93 -1.38
CA GLY A 20 8.42 -16.35 -1.45
C GLY A 20 8.08 -17.02 -2.78
N GLY A 21 7.78 -16.24 -3.83
CA GLY A 21 7.30 -16.77 -5.12
C GLY A 21 5.83 -17.21 -5.08
N LYS A 22 5.06 -16.77 -4.08
CA LYS A 22 3.61 -16.98 -3.99
C LYS A 22 2.86 -16.07 -4.98
N PRO A 23 1.59 -16.36 -5.30
CA PRO A 23 0.76 -15.47 -6.10
C PRO A 23 0.77 -14.04 -5.59
N ILE A 24 0.64 -13.09 -6.50
CA ILE A 24 0.59 -11.66 -6.18
C ILE A 24 -0.57 -11.35 -5.25
N VAL A 25 -0.37 -10.39 -4.33
CA VAL A 25 -1.37 -9.97 -3.34
C VAL A 25 -1.95 -8.61 -3.72
N LEU A 26 -3.25 -8.44 -3.53
CA LEU A 26 -3.90 -7.14 -3.61
C LEU A 26 -3.97 -6.50 -2.21
N ILE A 27 -3.47 -5.27 -2.09
CA ILE A 27 -3.69 -4.40 -0.93
C ILE A 27 -4.53 -3.23 -1.41
N ALA A 28 -5.81 -3.17 -1.05
CA ALA A 28 -6.70 -2.15 -1.61
C ALA A 28 -7.80 -1.69 -0.63
N GLY A 29 -8.32 -0.50 -0.89
CA GLY A 29 -9.43 0.12 -0.17
C GLY A 29 -9.53 1.61 -0.49
N PRO A 30 -10.43 2.37 0.14
CA PRO A 30 -10.50 3.81 -0.07
C PRO A 30 -9.27 4.52 0.52
N CYS A 31 -8.99 5.71 0.03
CA CYS A 31 -7.89 6.54 0.53
C CYS A 31 -7.99 6.76 2.04
N VAL A 32 -9.19 7.12 2.52
CA VAL A 32 -9.50 7.44 3.92
C VAL A 32 -10.88 6.87 4.27
N ILE A 33 -11.10 6.59 5.55
CA ILE A 33 -12.42 6.22 6.07
C ILE A 33 -13.34 7.44 6.03
N GLU A 34 -14.33 7.44 5.14
CA GLU A 34 -15.30 8.53 5.01
C GLU A 34 -16.52 8.34 5.93
N SER A 35 -16.98 7.11 6.07
CA SER A 35 -17.98 6.64 7.04
C SER A 35 -17.86 5.12 7.21
N GLN A 36 -18.44 4.58 8.31
CA GLN A 36 -18.44 3.15 8.58
C GLN A 36 -19.14 2.35 7.46
N SER A 37 -20.31 2.81 7.03
CA SER A 37 -21.07 2.13 5.97
C SER A 37 -20.37 2.17 4.61
N HIS A 38 -19.76 3.33 4.26
CA HIS A 38 -19.02 3.48 3.02
C HIS A 38 -17.81 2.54 2.98
N VAL A 39 -17.02 2.50 4.06
CA VAL A 39 -15.79 1.71 4.09
C VAL A 39 -16.08 0.21 4.11
N LEU A 40 -17.12 -0.24 4.82
CA LEU A 40 -17.54 -1.65 4.84
C LEU A 40 -18.06 -2.12 3.47
N ASN A 41 -18.98 -1.38 2.85
CA ASN A 41 -19.52 -1.69 1.52
C ASN A 41 -18.41 -1.72 0.45
N THR A 42 -17.44 -0.80 0.54
CA THR A 42 -16.29 -0.78 -0.37
C THR A 42 -15.41 -2.02 -0.16
N ALA A 43 -15.12 -2.38 1.10
CA ALA A 43 -14.34 -3.56 1.44
C ALA A 43 -14.98 -4.87 0.94
N GLU A 44 -16.29 -5.04 1.10
CA GLU A 44 -17.03 -6.20 0.60
C GLU A 44 -16.91 -6.37 -0.91
N LYS A 45 -17.08 -5.27 -1.66
CA LYS A 45 -16.99 -5.29 -3.13
C LYS A 45 -15.58 -5.59 -3.61
N ILE A 46 -14.56 -5.02 -2.96
CA ILE A 46 -13.16 -5.31 -3.30
C ILE A 46 -12.82 -6.77 -2.96
N LYS A 47 -13.24 -7.27 -1.78
CA LYS A 47 -13.05 -8.67 -1.38
C LYS A 47 -13.66 -9.62 -2.41
N ARG A 48 -14.89 -9.36 -2.84
CA ARG A 48 -15.56 -10.15 -3.88
C ARG A 48 -14.75 -10.16 -5.17
N ALA A 49 -14.38 -8.99 -5.68
CA ALA A 49 -13.59 -8.89 -6.91
C ALA A 49 -12.24 -9.64 -6.82
N ALA A 50 -11.56 -9.56 -5.67
CA ALA A 50 -10.31 -10.27 -5.43
C ALA A 50 -10.53 -11.80 -5.36
N SER A 51 -11.61 -12.25 -4.71
CA SER A 51 -11.99 -13.66 -4.64
C SER A 51 -12.32 -14.22 -6.02
N ASP A 52 -13.10 -13.50 -6.83
CA ASP A 52 -13.49 -13.90 -8.19
C ASP A 52 -12.27 -14.03 -9.12
N ALA A 53 -11.20 -13.26 -8.86
CA ALA A 53 -9.92 -13.32 -9.57
C ALA A 53 -8.91 -14.31 -8.95
N ASP A 54 -9.25 -14.98 -7.86
CA ASP A 54 -8.32 -15.82 -7.07
C ASP A 54 -7.02 -15.07 -6.71
N ILE A 55 -7.16 -13.85 -6.18
CA ILE A 55 -6.05 -13.01 -5.70
C ILE A 55 -6.20 -12.80 -4.20
N PRO A 56 -5.20 -13.16 -3.37
CA PRO A 56 -5.21 -12.89 -1.94
C PRO A 56 -5.33 -11.39 -1.65
N PHE A 57 -6.09 -11.02 -0.62
CA PHE A 57 -6.48 -9.64 -0.37
C PHE A 57 -6.20 -9.19 1.07
N ILE A 58 -5.67 -7.97 1.20
CA ILE A 58 -5.53 -7.21 2.46
C ILE A 58 -6.28 -5.91 2.28
N PHE A 59 -7.19 -5.60 3.20
CA PHE A 59 -7.93 -4.35 3.16
C PHE A 59 -7.10 -3.19 3.70
N LYS A 60 -7.15 -2.04 3.01
CA LYS A 60 -6.46 -0.80 3.43
C LYS A 60 -7.43 0.38 3.50
N ALA A 61 -7.41 1.11 4.60
CA ALA A 61 -7.94 2.48 4.65
C ALA A 61 -7.19 3.29 5.72
N SER A 62 -6.98 4.59 5.48
CA SER A 62 -6.40 5.47 6.50
C SER A 62 -7.48 5.97 7.46
N TYR A 63 -7.18 5.98 8.74
CA TYR A 63 -8.05 6.60 9.76
C TYR A 63 -7.81 8.12 9.88
N ASP A 64 -6.65 8.59 9.48
CA ASP A 64 -6.29 10.00 9.38
C ASP A 64 -5.42 10.26 8.14
N LYS A 65 -5.48 11.46 7.64
CA LYS A 65 -4.60 12.02 6.60
C LYS A 65 -3.81 13.19 7.20
N ALA A 66 -2.75 12.87 7.97
CA ALA A 66 -1.98 13.83 8.75
C ALA A 66 -1.15 14.82 7.90
N ASN A 67 -0.91 14.52 6.62
CA ASN A 67 -0.01 15.29 5.74
C ASN A 67 -0.75 16.10 4.66
N ARG A 68 -1.94 16.62 4.97
CA ARG A 68 -2.71 17.45 4.04
C ARG A 68 -2.04 18.79 3.72
N SER A 69 -2.13 19.22 2.45
CA SER A 69 -1.62 20.53 2.02
C SER A 69 -2.45 21.70 2.56
N SER A 70 -3.77 21.54 2.71
CA SER A 70 -4.66 22.55 3.29
C SER A 70 -5.17 22.12 4.65
N ILE A 71 -5.24 23.06 5.59
CA ILE A 71 -5.79 22.85 6.94
C ILE A 71 -7.27 22.46 6.94
N ASP A 72 -8.02 22.92 5.93
CA ASP A 72 -9.45 22.66 5.78
C ASP A 72 -9.75 21.30 5.12
N SER A 73 -8.72 20.55 4.75
CA SER A 73 -8.90 19.26 4.08
C SER A 73 -9.51 18.22 5.03
N PHE A 74 -10.38 17.37 4.48
CA PHE A 74 -10.92 16.23 5.22
C PHE A 74 -9.80 15.28 5.64
N ARG A 75 -9.72 14.99 6.93
CA ARG A 75 -8.66 14.13 7.50
C ARG A 75 -9.10 12.71 7.79
N GLY A 76 -10.36 12.45 8.03
CA GLY A 76 -10.87 11.15 8.45
C GLY A 76 -11.52 11.18 9.82
N PRO A 77 -11.93 10.00 10.38
CA PRO A 77 -12.60 9.91 11.67
C PRO A 77 -11.64 10.00 12.88
N GLY A 78 -10.32 10.01 12.64
CA GLY A 78 -9.29 9.92 13.69
C GLY A 78 -9.02 8.50 14.17
N LEU A 79 -7.99 8.36 15.02
CA LEU A 79 -7.44 7.07 15.44
C LEU A 79 -8.50 6.12 16.01
N ILE A 80 -9.20 6.51 17.08
CA ILE A 80 -10.10 5.61 17.83
C ILE A 80 -11.24 5.08 16.95
N LYS A 81 -12.02 5.99 16.33
CA LYS A 81 -13.15 5.60 15.48
C LYS A 81 -12.70 4.87 14.22
N GLY A 82 -11.52 5.24 13.70
CA GLY A 82 -10.95 4.58 12.53
C GLY A 82 -10.51 3.16 12.83
N LEU A 83 -9.85 2.91 13.95
CA LEU A 83 -9.48 1.56 14.37
C LEU A 83 -10.70 0.69 14.65
N GLN A 84 -11.77 1.21 15.28
CA GLN A 84 -13.03 0.49 15.44
C GLN A 84 -13.64 0.08 14.09
N SER A 85 -13.57 0.98 13.09
CA SER A 85 -14.05 0.68 11.74
C SER A 85 -13.24 -0.43 11.07
N LEU A 86 -11.92 -0.40 11.21
CA LEU A 86 -11.02 -1.42 10.66
C LEU A 86 -11.20 -2.77 11.36
N GLU A 87 -11.38 -2.77 12.67
CA GLU A 87 -11.65 -3.97 13.44
C GLU A 87 -12.98 -4.62 13.01
N THR A 88 -14.03 -3.82 12.81
CA THR A 88 -15.31 -4.30 12.28
C THR A 88 -15.12 -5.00 10.93
N ILE A 89 -14.36 -4.39 10.00
CA ILE A 89 -14.07 -4.98 8.69
C ILE A 89 -13.29 -6.28 8.84
N LYS A 90 -12.26 -6.28 9.67
CA LYS A 90 -11.43 -7.47 9.94
C LYS A 90 -12.29 -8.65 10.41
N GLN A 91 -13.17 -8.41 11.38
CA GLN A 91 -14.03 -9.43 11.96
C GLN A 91 -15.14 -9.90 10.99
N GLN A 92 -15.91 -8.98 10.41
CA GLN A 92 -17.03 -9.32 9.55
C GLN A 92 -16.62 -9.93 8.22
N LEU A 93 -15.52 -9.43 7.64
CA LEU A 93 -15.07 -9.92 6.34
C LEU A 93 -13.96 -10.97 6.44
N ASN A 94 -13.42 -11.24 7.64
CA ASN A 94 -12.31 -12.17 7.85
C ASN A 94 -11.13 -11.90 6.88
N VAL A 95 -10.73 -10.63 6.78
CA VAL A 95 -9.60 -10.14 5.95
C VAL A 95 -8.60 -9.42 6.83
N PRO A 96 -7.29 -9.53 6.56
CA PRO A 96 -6.29 -8.70 7.23
C PRO A 96 -6.50 -7.22 6.90
N VAL A 97 -6.15 -6.33 7.86
CA VAL A 97 -6.31 -4.88 7.70
C VAL A 97 -5.00 -4.14 7.84
N LEU A 98 -4.86 -3.07 7.06
CA LEU A 98 -3.71 -2.18 7.00
C LEU A 98 -4.15 -0.72 7.14
N SER A 99 -3.44 0.05 7.93
CA SER A 99 -3.51 1.52 7.94
C SER A 99 -2.14 2.14 8.17
N ASP A 100 -1.99 3.38 7.77
CA ASP A 100 -0.83 4.21 8.07
C ASP A 100 -0.90 4.75 9.49
N VAL A 101 0.26 4.84 10.16
CA VAL A 101 0.48 5.47 11.47
C VAL A 101 1.33 6.73 11.27
N HIS A 102 1.07 7.79 12.05
CA HIS A 102 1.65 9.10 11.79
C HIS A 102 2.52 9.62 12.93
N THR A 103 2.32 9.12 14.15
CA THR A 103 3.11 9.44 15.33
C THR A 103 3.52 8.18 16.09
N GLU A 104 4.47 8.31 17.01
CA GLU A 104 4.90 7.18 17.83
C GLU A 104 3.80 6.71 18.79
N GLU A 105 2.94 7.62 19.26
CA GLU A 105 1.83 7.34 20.18
C GLU A 105 0.75 6.48 19.53
N GLU A 106 0.53 6.63 18.22
CA GLU A 106 -0.46 5.85 17.48
C GLU A 106 -0.09 4.38 17.30
N ILE A 107 1.21 4.04 17.33
CA ILE A 107 1.71 2.72 16.96
C ILE A 107 1.15 1.63 17.87
N GLU A 108 1.20 1.85 19.20
CA GLU A 108 0.74 0.84 20.16
C GLU A 108 -0.76 0.54 20.01
N PRO A 109 -1.69 1.52 20.11
CA PRO A 109 -3.11 1.25 19.91
C PRO A 109 -3.44 0.70 18.52
N ALA A 110 -2.75 1.16 17.46
CA ALA A 110 -2.94 0.65 16.11
C ALA A 110 -2.53 -0.83 15.99
N SER A 111 -1.47 -1.24 16.66
CA SER A 111 -0.96 -2.61 16.64
C SER A 111 -1.91 -3.65 17.23
N GLN A 112 -2.85 -3.24 18.09
CA GLN A 112 -3.85 -4.14 18.67
C GLN A 112 -4.93 -4.55 17.64
N VAL A 113 -5.12 -3.77 16.59
CA VAL A 113 -6.15 -3.98 15.56
C VAL A 113 -5.53 -4.38 14.22
N LEU A 114 -4.49 -3.66 13.79
CA LEU A 114 -3.91 -3.80 12.46
C LEU A 114 -3.03 -5.05 12.34
N ASP A 115 -3.13 -5.73 11.20
CA ASP A 115 -2.22 -6.82 10.83
C ASP A 115 -0.94 -6.27 10.17
N VAL A 116 -1.05 -5.10 9.54
CA VAL A 116 0.08 -4.38 8.93
C VAL A 116 0.07 -2.92 9.37
N LEU A 117 1.13 -2.49 10.03
CA LEU A 117 1.41 -1.08 10.28
C LEU A 117 2.13 -0.50 9.07
N GLN A 118 1.59 0.58 8.49
CA GLN A 118 2.24 1.26 7.37
C GLN A 118 2.92 2.55 7.82
N ILE A 119 4.22 2.67 7.52
CA ILE A 119 4.96 3.91 7.69
C ILE A 119 4.85 4.71 6.38
N PRO A 120 4.27 5.93 6.41
CA PRO A 120 4.15 6.81 5.25
C PRO A 120 5.51 7.18 4.65
N ALA A 121 5.50 7.53 3.37
CA ALA A 121 6.72 7.87 2.63
C ALA A 121 7.50 9.05 3.25
N PHE A 122 6.82 10.08 3.73
CA PHE A 122 7.47 11.22 4.38
C PHE A 122 8.14 10.85 5.71
N LEU A 123 7.69 9.79 6.37
CA LEU A 123 8.16 9.33 7.68
C LEU A 123 9.11 8.13 7.58
N CYS A 124 9.45 7.68 6.38
CA CYS A 124 10.21 6.45 6.13
C CYS A 124 11.64 6.45 6.70
N ARG A 125 12.17 7.60 7.12
CA ARG A 125 13.48 7.74 7.78
C ARG A 125 13.40 7.98 9.28
N GLN A 126 12.20 8.17 9.87
CA GLN A 126 12.01 8.45 11.29
C GLN A 126 12.37 7.22 12.12
N THR A 127 13.56 7.27 12.73
CA THR A 127 14.18 6.11 13.40
C THR A 127 13.30 5.58 14.53
N ASN A 128 12.80 6.47 15.40
CA ASN A 128 11.99 6.06 16.55
C ASN A 128 10.69 5.38 16.13
N MET A 129 9.96 5.93 15.14
CA MET A 129 8.75 5.31 14.59
C MET A 129 9.02 3.91 14.03
N ILE A 130 10.11 3.76 13.25
CA ILE A 130 10.48 2.48 12.64
C ILE A 130 10.79 1.45 13.72
N ILE A 131 11.60 1.82 14.73
CA ILE A 131 11.98 0.94 15.85
C ILE A 131 10.74 0.56 16.67
N LYS A 132 9.88 1.53 16.98
CA LYS A 132 8.65 1.26 17.74
C LYS A 132 7.69 0.35 17.00
N ALA A 133 7.47 0.59 15.70
CA ALA A 133 6.66 -0.31 14.85
C ALA A 133 7.26 -1.72 14.78
N ALA A 134 8.59 -1.85 14.65
CA ALA A 134 9.28 -3.14 14.62
C ALA A 134 9.02 -4.00 15.86
N LYS A 135 8.86 -3.38 17.03
CA LYS A 135 8.70 -4.06 18.34
C LYS A 135 7.28 -4.55 18.59
N THR A 136 6.29 -4.16 17.80
CA THR A 136 4.88 -4.54 18.01
C THR A 136 4.57 -6.00 17.64
N GLY A 137 5.43 -6.66 16.86
CA GLY A 137 5.17 -7.99 16.30
C GLY A 137 4.27 -8.02 15.06
N CYS A 138 3.66 -6.89 14.68
CA CYS A 138 2.91 -6.73 13.44
C CYS A 138 3.82 -6.83 12.22
N SER A 139 3.23 -7.03 11.04
CA SER A 139 3.95 -6.77 9.79
C SER A 139 4.14 -5.25 9.63
N VAL A 140 5.32 -4.83 9.18
CA VAL A 140 5.60 -3.40 8.94
C VAL A 140 5.83 -3.17 7.45
N ASN A 141 4.97 -2.37 6.85
CA ASN A 141 5.14 -1.88 5.48
C ASN A 141 5.73 -0.48 5.50
N VAL A 142 6.86 -0.28 4.84
CA VAL A 142 7.44 1.06 4.71
C VAL A 142 7.36 1.53 3.27
N LYS A 143 6.66 2.63 3.05
CA LYS A 143 6.65 3.31 1.74
C LYS A 143 7.96 4.05 1.54
N LYS A 144 8.64 3.75 0.43
CA LYS A 144 9.86 4.47 0.05
C LYS A 144 9.57 5.96 -0.14
N GLY A 145 10.34 6.83 0.51
CA GLY A 145 10.24 8.27 0.30
C GLY A 145 10.51 8.65 -1.15
N GLN A 146 9.79 9.68 -1.65
CA GLN A 146 9.96 10.19 -3.00
C GLN A 146 11.36 10.78 -3.26
N PHE A 147 12.09 11.03 -2.19
CA PHE A 147 13.45 11.59 -2.17
C PHE A 147 14.54 10.51 -1.99
N MET A 148 14.15 9.23 -1.83
CA MET A 148 15.08 8.14 -1.54
C MET A 148 15.41 7.33 -2.78
N ALA A 149 16.68 7.01 -2.94
CA ALA A 149 17.11 6.00 -3.88
C ALA A 149 16.65 4.59 -3.40
N PRO A 150 16.39 3.65 -4.31
CA PRO A 150 15.89 2.32 -3.93
C PRO A 150 16.86 1.52 -3.06
N TRP A 151 18.18 1.69 -3.24
CA TRP A 151 19.21 1.04 -2.40
C TRP A 151 19.28 1.59 -0.98
N ASP A 152 18.87 2.85 -0.75
CA ASP A 152 18.84 3.46 0.59
C ASP A 152 17.77 2.82 1.50
N MET A 153 16.80 2.09 0.92
CA MET A 153 15.86 1.28 1.70
C MET A 153 16.55 0.18 2.50
N LYS A 154 17.81 -0.14 2.20
CA LYS A 154 18.64 -0.99 3.07
C LYS A 154 18.70 -0.46 4.49
N ASN A 155 18.88 0.84 4.68
CA ASN A 155 18.95 1.46 6.01
C ASN A 155 17.64 1.32 6.80
N VAL A 156 16.50 1.35 6.10
CA VAL A 156 15.18 1.10 6.70
C VAL A 156 15.04 -0.37 7.11
N VAL A 157 15.44 -1.27 6.23
CA VAL A 157 15.46 -2.72 6.50
C VAL A 157 16.36 -3.03 7.70
N ASP A 158 17.54 -2.44 7.77
CA ASP A 158 18.49 -2.63 8.88
C ASP A 158 17.86 -2.19 10.21
N LYS A 159 17.23 -1.01 10.28
CA LYS A 159 16.52 -0.54 11.48
C LYS A 159 15.43 -1.50 11.94
N LEU A 160 14.59 -1.97 11.00
CA LEU A 160 13.51 -2.92 11.30
C LEU A 160 14.07 -4.26 11.79
N SER A 161 15.02 -4.84 11.06
CA SER A 161 15.55 -6.17 11.34
C SER A 161 16.36 -6.22 12.65
N HIS A 162 17.21 -5.20 12.91
CA HIS A 162 17.95 -5.09 14.16
C HIS A 162 17.02 -4.85 15.37
N SER A 163 15.84 -4.27 15.13
CA SER A 163 14.81 -4.10 16.18
C SER A 163 13.88 -5.32 16.33
N GLY A 164 14.20 -6.44 15.67
CA GLY A 164 13.50 -7.72 15.84
C GLY A 164 12.34 -7.97 14.84
N CYS A 165 12.03 -7.03 13.95
CA CYS A 165 10.98 -7.23 12.96
C CYS A 165 11.41 -8.23 11.88
N LYS A 166 10.65 -9.34 11.75
CA LYS A 166 10.85 -10.36 10.71
C LYS A 166 9.88 -10.22 9.54
N LYS A 167 8.79 -9.50 9.73
CA LYS A 167 7.68 -9.33 8.76
C LYS A 167 7.73 -7.97 8.10
N ILE A 168 8.76 -7.75 7.26
CA ILE A 168 9.05 -6.47 6.59
C ILE A 168 8.48 -6.50 5.18
N LEU A 169 7.79 -5.43 4.79
CA LEU A 169 7.26 -5.17 3.46
C LEU A 169 7.79 -3.82 2.98
N LEU A 170 8.15 -3.71 1.71
CA LEU A 170 8.71 -2.48 1.12
C LEU A 170 7.83 -2.03 -0.04
N THR A 171 7.44 -0.76 -0.05
CA THR A 171 6.56 -0.21 -1.10
C THR A 171 7.27 0.85 -1.94
N GLU A 172 7.32 0.61 -3.25
CA GLU A 172 7.67 1.62 -4.25
C GLU A 172 6.45 2.49 -4.55
N ARG A 173 6.63 3.82 -4.61
CA ARG A 173 5.56 4.80 -4.85
C ARG A 173 5.98 6.00 -5.70
N GLY A 174 7.06 5.87 -6.44
CA GLY A 174 7.63 6.92 -7.27
C GLY A 174 8.69 7.77 -6.57
N PHE A 175 9.41 8.50 -7.39
CA PHE A 175 10.47 9.42 -7.01
C PHE A 175 10.16 10.81 -7.59
N THR A 176 10.47 11.87 -6.84
CA THR A 176 10.30 13.25 -7.30
C THR A 176 11.20 13.53 -8.51
N PHE A 177 10.59 13.99 -9.60
CA PHE A 177 11.29 14.32 -10.84
C PHE A 177 10.84 15.69 -11.33
N GLY A 178 11.58 16.73 -10.99
CA GLY A 178 11.16 18.11 -11.17
C GLY A 178 10.12 18.57 -10.14
N TYR A 179 9.43 19.67 -10.45
CA TYR A 179 8.36 20.20 -9.60
C TYR A 179 7.04 19.48 -9.87
N ASN A 180 6.29 19.18 -8.79
CA ASN A 180 4.91 18.65 -8.83
C ASN A 180 4.75 17.37 -9.69
N ASN A 181 5.81 16.58 -9.85
CA ASN A 181 5.79 15.37 -10.67
C ASN A 181 6.50 14.21 -9.97
N LEU A 182 6.03 13.00 -10.25
CA LEU A 182 6.64 11.76 -9.81
C LEU A 182 6.88 10.84 -11.00
N VAL A 183 7.98 10.10 -10.95
CA VAL A 183 8.33 9.09 -11.93
C VAL A 183 8.61 7.77 -11.22
N VAL A 184 8.16 6.67 -11.80
CA VAL A 184 8.51 5.32 -11.34
C VAL A 184 9.64 4.76 -12.19
N ASP A 185 10.76 4.49 -11.55
CA ASP A 185 11.78 3.64 -12.14
C ASP A 185 11.45 2.17 -11.84
N MET A 186 11.00 1.41 -12.85
CA MET A 186 10.65 -0.01 -12.66
C MET A 186 11.83 -0.86 -12.19
N ARG A 187 13.08 -0.41 -12.41
CA ARG A 187 14.27 -1.06 -11.86
C ARG A 187 14.31 -0.98 -10.34
N SER A 188 13.67 0.02 -9.73
CA SER A 188 13.62 0.19 -8.27
C SER A 188 12.98 -1.02 -7.58
N LEU A 189 11.95 -1.62 -8.18
CA LEU A 189 11.31 -2.83 -7.69
C LEU A 189 12.31 -4.00 -7.63
N VAL A 190 13.12 -4.16 -8.67
CA VAL A 190 14.16 -5.20 -8.76
C VAL A 190 15.28 -4.93 -7.76
N LEU A 191 15.73 -3.68 -7.64
CA LEU A 191 16.80 -3.27 -6.72
C LEU A 191 16.39 -3.49 -5.26
N MET A 192 15.19 -3.07 -4.88
CA MET A 192 14.68 -3.28 -3.52
C MET A 192 14.43 -4.77 -3.22
N ARG A 193 14.01 -5.58 -4.22
CA ARG A 193 13.88 -7.04 -4.08
C ARG A 193 15.19 -7.70 -3.65
N ASN A 194 16.33 -7.15 -4.07
CA ASN A 194 17.64 -7.67 -3.68
C ASN A 194 17.92 -7.55 -2.18
N LEU A 195 17.18 -6.69 -1.47
CA LEU A 195 17.19 -6.63 0.00
C LEU A 195 16.55 -7.87 0.66
N GLY A 196 15.87 -8.71 -0.14
CA GLY A 196 15.35 -10.01 0.29
C GLY A 196 13.95 -9.98 0.90
N TYR A 197 13.24 -8.86 0.90
CA TYR A 197 11.88 -8.72 1.44
C TYR A 197 10.84 -8.48 0.33
N PRO A 198 9.56 -8.81 0.56
CA PRO A 198 8.51 -8.60 -0.43
C PRO A 198 8.38 -7.15 -0.86
N ILE A 199 8.19 -6.98 -2.16
CA ILE A 199 8.07 -5.66 -2.79
C ILE A 199 6.63 -5.42 -3.24
N ILE A 200 6.10 -4.31 -2.78
CA ILE A 200 4.76 -3.80 -3.11
C ILE A 200 4.92 -2.64 -4.07
N PHE A 201 4.12 -2.59 -5.11
CA PHE A 201 3.99 -1.43 -5.97
C PHE A 201 2.73 -0.64 -5.65
N ASP A 202 2.87 0.64 -5.31
CA ASP A 202 1.76 1.57 -5.09
C ASP A 202 1.35 2.19 -6.42
N ALA A 203 0.33 1.63 -7.04
CA ALA A 203 -0.16 2.05 -8.33
C ALA A 203 -0.90 3.40 -8.32
N THR A 204 -1.35 3.84 -7.14
CA THR A 204 -2.12 5.08 -6.97
C THR A 204 -1.21 6.29 -6.77
N HIS A 205 -0.36 6.21 -5.73
CA HIS A 205 0.47 7.35 -5.35
C HIS A 205 1.70 7.55 -6.26
N SER A 206 2.07 6.57 -7.05
CA SER A 206 3.11 6.72 -8.08
C SER A 206 2.70 7.64 -9.24
N LEU A 207 1.40 7.88 -9.40
CA LEU A 207 0.80 8.73 -10.44
C LEU A 207 0.30 10.07 -9.90
N GLN A 208 0.62 10.38 -8.66
CA GLN A 208 0.29 11.64 -8.02
C GLN A 208 1.08 12.79 -8.65
N LEU A 209 0.43 13.93 -8.83
CA LEU A 209 1.05 15.21 -9.14
C LEU A 209 0.96 16.08 -7.88
N PRO A 210 1.97 16.01 -6.97
CA PRO A 210 1.91 16.68 -5.67
C PRO A 210 1.77 18.19 -5.84
N GLY A 211 0.73 18.79 -5.23
CA GLY A 211 0.48 20.24 -5.36
C GLY A 211 0.10 20.72 -6.77
N GLY A 212 -0.10 19.81 -7.75
CA GLY A 212 -0.35 20.16 -9.15
C GLY A 212 -1.67 20.92 -9.42
N LYS A 213 -2.52 21.06 -8.39
CA LYS A 213 -3.74 21.91 -8.42
C LYS A 213 -3.74 22.94 -7.28
N GLY A 214 -2.57 23.51 -6.95
CA GLY A 214 -2.40 24.48 -5.87
C GLY A 214 -2.53 23.81 -4.50
N ASN A 215 -3.65 23.92 -3.83
CA ASN A 215 -3.91 23.36 -2.51
C ASN A 215 -4.34 21.87 -2.52
N LYS A 216 -4.34 21.20 -3.68
CA LYS A 216 -4.67 19.78 -3.86
C LYS A 216 -3.69 19.10 -4.81
N SER A 217 -3.45 17.83 -4.59
CA SER A 217 -2.72 17.00 -5.56
C SER A 217 -3.58 16.75 -6.80
N GLY A 218 -2.93 16.80 -7.98
CA GLY A 218 -3.44 16.25 -9.20
C GLY A 218 -3.11 14.75 -9.31
N GLY A 219 -3.46 14.11 -10.42
CA GLY A 219 -3.13 12.73 -10.70
C GLY A 219 -3.49 12.28 -12.10
N GLN A 220 -2.96 11.15 -12.49
CA GLN A 220 -3.08 10.53 -13.81
C GLN A 220 -3.64 9.10 -13.67
N LYS A 221 -4.83 8.98 -13.05
CA LYS A 221 -5.47 7.68 -12.74
C LYS A 221 -5.67 6.78 -13.96
N GLU A 222 -5.74 7.36 -15.15
CA GLU A 222 -5.85 6.64 -16.42
C GLU A 222 -4.64 5.75 -16.71
N LEU A 223 -3.46 6.07 -16.16
CA LEU A 223 -2.24 5.31 -16.33
C LEU A 223 -2.06 4.16 -15.30
N ILE A 224 -3.00 4.01 -14.34
CA ILE A 224 -2.93 2.95 -13.33
C ILE A 224 -2.77 1.56 -13.99
N PRO A 225 -3.58 1.17 -14.99
CA PRO A 225 -3.45 -0.16 -15.59
C PRO A 225 -2.09 -0.41 -16.24
N ASP A 226 -1.51 0.63 -16.85
CA ASP A 226 -0.21 0.52 -17.56
C ASP A 226 0.93 0.29 -16.56
N LEU A 227 0.99 1.09 -15.50
CA LEU A 227 2.03 0.95 -14.48
C LEU A 227 1.87 -0.34 -13.67
N VAL A 228 0.63 -0.78 -13.42
CA VAL A 228 0.36 -2.07 -12.77
C VAL A 228 0.91 -3.22 -13.60
N ARG A 229 0.64 -3.24 -14.92
CA ARG A 229 1.20 -4.27 -15.83
C ARG A 229 2.73 -4.28 -15.80
N GLY A 230 3.36 -3.09 -15.82
CA GLY A 230 4.81 -2.98 -15.69
C GLY A 230 5.33 -3.55 -14.38
N ALA A 231 4.71 -3.21 -13.25
CA ALA A 231 5.12 -3.67 -11.93
C ALA A 231 4.94 -5.20 -11.74
N VAL A 232 3.85 -5.76 -12.27
CA VAL A 232 3.64 -7.21 -12.29
C VAL A 232 4.66 -7.88 -13.21
N GLY A 233 4.91 -7.31 -14.39
CA GLY A 233 5.86 -7.81 -15.37
C GLY A 233 7.30 -7.90 -14.86
N VAL A 234 7.73 -6.98 -13.98
CA VAL A 234 9.03 -7.08 -13.30
C VAL A 234 8.99 -7.97 -12.05
N GLY A 235 7.84 -8.58 -11.71
CA GLY A 235 7.69 -9.55 -10.65
C GLY A 235 7.48 -8.95 -9.26
N GLY A 236 6.65 -7.93 -9.11
CA GLY A 236 6.19 -7.44 -7.82
C GLY A 236 5.49 -8.52 -6.99
N ASP A 237 5.59 -8.46 -5.67
CA ASP A 237 4.95 -9.42 -4.76
C ASP A 237 3.53 -9.00 -4.37
N ALA A 238 3.23 -7.70 -4.42
CA ALA A 238 1.89 -7.18 -4.20
C ALA A 238 1.66 -5.87 -4.97
N ILE A 239 0.39 -5.59 -5.26
CA ILE A 239 -0.06 -4.30 -5.77
C ILE A 239 -0.89 -3.61 -4.68
N PHE A 240 -0.49 -2.38 -4.37
CA PHE A 240 -1.26 -1.47 -3.53
C PHE A 240 -2.04 -0.51 -4.44
N MET A 241 -3.33 -0.36 -4.22
CA MET A 241 -4.13 0.64 -4.94
C MET A 241 -5.29 1.18 -4.10
N GLU A 242 -5.52 2.47 -4.21
CA GLU A 242 -6.70 3.10 -3.65
C GLU A 242 -7.85 2.99 -4.64
N VAL A 243 -9.00 2.55 -4.14
CA VAL A 243 -10.19 2.22 -4.94
C VAL A 243 -11.40 2.91 -4.33
N HIS A 244 -12.23 3.54 -5.15
CA HIS A 244 -13.43 4.21 -4.69
C HIS A 244 -14.61 3.96 -5.64
N PRO A 245 -15.85 3.79 -5.14
CA PRO A 245 -17.03 3.62 -6.00
C PRO A 245 -17.23 4.79 -6.97
N ASN A 246 -16.97 6.01 -6.53
CA ASN A 246 -17.00 7.22 -7.34
C ASN A 246 -15.84 8.15 -6.96
N PRO A 247 -14.65 8.00 -7.60
CA PRO A 247 -13.46 8.79 -7.29
C PRO A 247 -13.67 10.31 -7.30
N ASP A 248 -14.55 10.81 -8.16
CA ASP A 248 -14.79 12.25 -8.30
C ASP A 248 -15.53 12.85 -7.10
N LYS A 249 -16.20 12.00 -6.29
CA LYS A 249 -16.86 12.38 -5.02
C LYS A 249 -16.05 12.04 -3.78
N ALA A 250 -14.86 11.44 -3.94
CA ALA A 250 -14.01 11.06 -2.84
C ALA A 250 -13.53 12.27 -2.05
N LYS A 251 -13.52 12.18 -0.73
CA LYS A 251 -13.05 13.25 0.17
C LYS A 251 -11.53 13.43 0.16
N SER A 252 -10.79 12.49 -0.40
CA SER A 252 -9.33 12.50 -0.49
C SER A 252 -8.87 11.80 -1.76
N ASP A 253 -7.82 12.30 -2.41
CA ASP A 253 -7.04 11.72 -3.52
C ASP A 253 -7.84 11.15 -4.72
N GLY A 254 -9.07 11.64 -4.94
CA GLY A 254 -9.94 11.22 -6.05
C GLY A 254 -9.27 11.17 -7.43
N PRO A 255 -8.44 12.17 -7.82
CA PRO A 255 -7.72 12.15 -9.10
C PRO A 255 -6.77 10.97 -9.31
N ASN A 256 -6.41 10.25 -8.24
CA ASN A 256 -5.46 9.13 -8.28
C ASN A 256 -6.11 7.76 -8.03
N MET A 257 -7.38 7.70 -7.65
CA MET A 257 -8.03 6.44 -7.30
C MET A 257 -8.59 5.70 -8.51
N LEU A 258 -8.44 4.39 -8.49
CA LEU A 258 -9.12 3.50 -9.44
C LEU A 258 -10.63 3.48 -9.14
N LYS A 259 -11.46 3.57 -10.18
CA LYS A 259 -12.90 3.35 -10.03
C LYS A 259 -13.19 1.88 -9.74
N LEU A 260 -13.97 1.61 -8.69
CA LEU A 260 -14.26 0.25 -8.23
C LEU A 260 -14.81 -0.67 -9.35
N SER A 261 -15.58 -0.13 -10.29
CA SER A 261 -16.11 -0.91 -11.42
C SER A 261 -15.04 -1.39 -12.41
N GLN A 262 -13.84 -0.81 -12.40
CA GLN A 262 -12.70 -1.21 -13.25
C GLN A 262 -11.83 -2.29 -12.59
N LEU A 263 -11.96 -2.46 -11.27
CA LEU A 263 -11.11 -3.37 -10.51
C LEU A 263 -11.19 -4.82 -10.99
N PRO A 264 -12.37 -5.43 -11.25
CA PRO A 264 -12.44 -6.84 -11.64
C PRO A 264 -11.66 -7.15 -12.92
N GLU A 265 -11.74 -6.29 -13.92
CA GLU A 265 -11.02 -6.48 -15.19
C GLU A 265 -9.49 -6.34 -14.99
N LEU A 266 -9.06 -5.34 -14.22
CA LEU A 266 -7.64 -5.16 -13.92
C LEU A 266 -7.08 -6.35 -13.14
N LEU A 267 -7.84 -6.93 -12.21
CA LEU A 267 -7.41 -8.11 -11.44
C LEU A 267 -7.21 -9.35 -12.31
N LYS A 268 -8.05 -9.55 -13.34
CA LYS A 268 -7.84 -10.65 -14.31
C LYS A 268 -6.52 -10.48 -15.07
N GLN A 269 -6.21 -9.26 -15.51
CA GLN A 269 -4.93 -8.97 -16.19
C GLN A 269 -3.75 -9.21 -15.25
N ILE A 270 -3.83 -8.75 -14.00
CA ILE A 270 -2.81 -8.97 -12.96
C ILE A 270 -2.57 -10.47 -12.77
N LYS A 271 -3.62 -11.27 -12.62
CA LYS A 271 -3.51 -12.73 -12.42
C LYS A 271 -2.80 -13.41 -13.58
N THR A 272 -3.20 -13.09 -14.80
CA THR A 272 -2.60 -13.66 -16.02
C THR A 272 -1.12 -13.33 -16.13
N LEU A 273 -0.75 -12.07 -15.91
CA LEU A 273 0.65 -11.62 -15.96
C LEU A 273 1.49 -12.23 -14.82
N ASP A 274 0.95 -12.30 -13.60
CA ASP A 274 1.67 -12.89 -12.45
C ASP A 274 2.01 -14.36 -12.70
N LEU A 275 1.07 -15.13 -13.26
CA LEU A 275 1.31 -16.52 -13.64
C LEU A 275 2.38 -16.64 -14.72
N ALA A 276 2.37 -15.77 -15.73
CA ALA A 276 3.37 -15.80 -16.81
C ALA A 276 4.78 -15.43 -16.33
N VAL A 277 4.89 -14.55 -15.33
CA VAL A 277 6.18 -14.06 -14.81
C VAL A 277 6.78 -14.99 -13.76
N LYS A 278 5.95 -15.69 -12.97
CA LYS A 278 6.42 -16.54 -11.84
C LYS A 278 6.61 -18.01 -12.17
N ASN A 279 6.05 -18.49 -13.27
CA ASN A 279 6.26 -19.84 -13.79
C ASN A 279 7.48 -19.89 -14.73
#